data_93950e4d3c06ebfca719e00403d1a5d1
#
_entry.id   93950e4d3c06ebfca719e00403d1a5d1
#
_cell.length_a   1.000
_cell.length_b   1.000
_cell.length_c   1.000
_cell.angle_alpha   90.00
_cell.angle_beta   90.00
_cell.angle_gamma   90.00
#
_symmetry.space_group_name_H-M   'P 1'
#
loop_
_entity.id
_entity.type
_entity.pdbx_description
1 polymer ?
#
loop_
_entity_poly.entity_id
_entity_poly.type
_entity_poly.pdbx_seq_one_letter_code
_entity_poly.pdbx_strand_id
1 'polypeptide(L)'
;SEPTLPKSYASQGYATFGAAPRGKLRSNAQINPGYPGLLTENINDPQSYVYKGFYVDAIRVIDFLFERPEVDSNRIGVQGSSQGGALTLVAAALRPKIKAASAGAPYLTGVMDAVQLTRTYPYEEINDYLRQHPQNLEDVCHTWNYYDCINLAERIDCPIIVYIGMQDDVCPPETAYPLMAQISSSDKQLYAYDGHGHDANHHENDAIVDAFFDRLLK
;
A
#
# COMPACT_ATOMS: atom_id res chain seq x y z
N SER A 1 0.48 21.33 1.96
CA SER A 1 0.17 20.86 3.33
C SER A 1 1.37 20.12 3.91
N GLU A 2 1.49 20.13 5.21
CA GLU A 2 2.51 19.36 5.92
C GLU A 2 2.03 17.92 6.12
N PRO A 3 2.95 16.93 6.17
CA PRO A 3 2.58 15.56 6.51
C PRO A 3 2.01 15.52 7.93
N THR A 4 0.90 14.81 8.10
CA THR A 4 0.34 14.57 9.43
C THR A 4 1.21 13.52 10.13
N LEU A 5 1.86 13.89 11.23
CA LEU A 5 2.61 12.95 12.05
C LEU A 5 1.65 12.17 12.96
N PRO A 6 1.80 10.86 13.10
CA PRO A 6 0.97 10.04 14.00
C PRO A 6 1.36 10.30 15.47
N LYS A 7 0.89 11.42 16.02
CA LYS A 7 1.21 11.86 17.40
C LYS A 7 0.71 10.88 18.46
N SER A 8 -0.35 10.12 18.16
CA SER A 8 -0.88 9.08 19.07
C SER A 8 0.17 8.02 19.38
N TYR A 9 0.87 7.52 18.39
CA TYR A 9 1.95 6.55 18.59
C TYR A 9 3.15 7.15 19.33
N ALA A 10 3.50 8.40 19.03
CA ALA A 10 4.58 9.08 19.76
C ALA A 10 4.27 9.19 21.25
N SER A 11 3.02 9.49 21.63
CA SER A 11 2.58 9.54 23.03
C SER A 11 2.59 8.18 23.73
N GLN A 12 2.55 7.09 22.97
CA GLN A 12 2.63 5.71 23.45
C GLN A 12 4.08 5.17 23.53
N GLY A 13 5.07 6.01 23.22
CA GLY A 13 6.50 5.67 23.32
C GLY A 13 7.13 5.14 22.03
N TYR A 14 6.42 5.24 20.88
CA TYR A 14 7.00 4.90 19.59
C TYR A 14 7.78 6.07 18.98
N ALA A 15 8.91 5.78 18.34
CA ALA A 15 9.46 6.67 17.33
C ALA A 15 8.61 6.58 16.07
N THR A 16 8.05 7.69 15.58
CA THR A 16 7.16 7.69 14.42
C THR A 16 7.75 8.46 13.25
N PHE A 17 7.63 7.89 12.06
CA PHE A 17 8.12 8.49 10.83
C PHE A 17 7.01 8.50 9.76
N GLY A 18 6.59 9.69 9.33
CA GLY A 18 5.63 9.88 8.27
C GLY A 18 6.34 10.00 6.91
N ALA A 19 6.14 9.04 6.03
CA ALA A 19 6.70 9.07 4.68
C ALA A 19 5.76 9.81 3.72
N ALA A 20 6.30 10.78 2.98
CA ALA A 20 5.63 11.43 1.85
C ALA A 20 6.36 11.03 0.56
N PRO A 21 5.86 10.02 -0.17
CA PRO A 21 6.51 9.59 -1.41
C PRO A 21 6.45 10.69 -2.48
N ARG A 22 7.23 10.52 -3.54
CA ARG A 22 7.25 11.45 -4.68
C ARG A 22 5.84 11.78 -5.18
N GLY A 23 5.63 12.96 -5.70
CA GLY A 23 4.32 13.40 -6.18
C GLY A 23 3.30 13.71 -5.08
N LYS A 24 3.68 13.64 -3.80
CA LYS A 24 2.80 13.94 -2.66
C LYS A 24 3.38 15.04 -1.77
N LEU A 25 2.50 15.87 -1.22
CA LEU A 25 2.86 16.92 -0.27
C LEU A 25 4.05 17.78 -0.74
N ARG A 26 5.14 17.82 0.03
CA ARG A 26 6.36 18.56 -0.28
C ARG A 26 7.20 17.93 -1.42
N SER A 27 6.98 16.63 -1.68
CA SER A 27 7.66 15.90 -2.76
C SER A 27 6.99 16.09 -4.13
N ASN A 28 5.92 16.91 -4.22
CA ASN A 28 5.12 17.13 -5.44
C ASN A 28 5.88 17.91 -6.54
N ALA A 29 6.96 18.62 -6.19
CA ALA A 29 7.71 19.42 -7.17
C ALA A 29 8.51 18.58 -8.17
N GLN A 30 8.80 17.31 -7.86
CA GLN A 30 9.64 16.45 -8.70
C GLN A 30 8.85 15.64 -9.72
N ILE A 31 7.61 15.28 -9.43
CA ILE A 31 6.72 14.55 -10.31
C ILE A 31 5.28 14.91 -9.99
N ASN A 32 4.53 15.36 -10.98
CA ASN A 32 3.11 15.69 -10.84
C ASN A 32 2.40 15.58 -12.20
N PRO A 33 2.10 14.36 -12.67
CA PRO A 33 1.37 14.14 -13.92
C PRO A 33 -0.11 14.59 -13.83
N GLY A 34 -0.55 15.05 -12.66
CA GLY A 34 -1.94 15.43 -12.42
C GLY A 34 -2.79 14.27 -11.91
N TYR A 35 -4.11 14.53 -11.87
CA TYR A 35 -5.12 13.55 -11.53
C TYR A 35 -6.38 13.83 -12.36
N PRO A 36 -6.86 12.86 -13.16
CA PRO A 36 -6.24 11.59 -13.49
C PRO A 36 -4.92 11.78 -14.26
N GLY A 37 -4.07 10.75 -14.33
CA GLY A 37 -2.80 10.74 -15.05
C GLY A 37 -1.68 10.00 -14.31
N LEU A 38 -1.73 10.00 -12.97
CA LEU A 38 -0.65 9.38 -12.17
C LEU A 38 -0.59 7.86 -12.36
N LEU A 39 -1.73 7.17 -12.40
CA LEU A 39 -1.76 5.72 -12.49
C LEU A 39 -1.31 5.21 -13.86
N THR A 40 -1.49 6.01 -14.90
CA THR A 40 -1.18 5.63 -16.27
C THR A 40 0.13 6.22 -16.80
N GLU A 41 0.85 6.99 -15.99
CA GLU A 41 2.15 7.56 -16.40
C GLU A 41 3.18 6.48 -16.69
N ASN A 42 3.50 6.28 -17.97
CA ASN A 42 4.37 5.23 -18.50
C ASN A 42 3.89 3.80 -18.18
N ILE A 43 2.58 3.56 -18.11
CA ILE A 43 1.99 2.28 -17.72
C ILE A 43 2.33 1.11 -18.68
N ASN A 44 2.78 1.40 -19.90
CA ASN A 44 3.14 0.41 -20.90
C ASN A 44 4.63 -0.01 -20.88
N ASP A 45 5.42 0.51 -19.93
CA ASP A 45 6.83 0.14 -19.79
C ASP A 45 7.21 -0.04 -18.32
N PRO A 46 7.48 -1.26 -17.86
CA PRO A 46 7.81 -1.52 -16.46
C PRO A 46 9.11 -0.84 -15.99
N GLN A 47 10.01 -0.47 -16.92
CA GLN A 47 11.26 0.17 -16.54
C GLN A 47 11.09 1.65 -16.17
N SER A 48 10.16 2.33 -16.82
CA SER A 48 9.88 3.76 -16.64
C SER A 48 8.58 4.04 -15.87
N TYR A 49 7.80 3.02 -15.54
CA TYR A 49 6.52 3.16 -14.86
C TYR A 49 6.65 3.94 -13.55
N VAL A 50 5.78 4.91 -13.36
CA VAL A 50 5.83 5.86 -12.25
C VAL A 50 5.89 5.18 -10.88
N TYR A 51 5.14 4.08 -10.68
CA TYR A 51 5.09 3.38 -9.40
C TYR A 51 6.38 2.66 -9.00
N LYS A 52 7.30 2.42 -9.93
CA LYS A 52 8.67 2.02 -9.61
C LYS A 52 9.30 2.98 -8.62
N GLY A 53 9.12 4.28 -8.87
CA GLY A 53 9.63 5.32 -8.00
C GLY A 53 8.97 5.33 -6.62
N PHE A 54 7.65 5.16 -6.54
CA PHE A 54 6.95 5.08 -5.26
C PHE A 54 7.39 3.88 -4.41
N TYR A 55 7.61 2.73 -5.04
CA TYR A 55 8.11 1.53 -4.36
C TYR A 55 9.54 1.73 -3.85
N VAL A 56 10.40 2.32 -4.66
CA VAL A 56 11.75 2.68 -4.24
C VAL A 56 11.73 3.67 -3.07
N ASP A 57 10.87 4.67 -3.08
CA ASP A 57 10.74 5.62 -1.98
C ASP A 57 10.33 4.93 -0.67
N ALA A 58 9.33 4.02 -0.71
CA ALA A 58 8.92 3.25 0.46
C ALA A 58 10.06 2.41 1.03
N ILE A 59 10.80 1.71 0.17
CA ILE A 59 11.96 0.90 0.55
C ILE A 59 13.07 1.75 1.18
N ARG A 60 13.38 2.91 0.58
CA ARG A 60 14.44 3.82 1.07
C ARG A 60 14.12 4.41 2.43
N VAL A 61 12.85 4.67 2.73
CA VAL A 61 12.42 5.10 4.07
C VAL A 61 12.76 4.03 5.10
N ILE A 62 12.50 2.77 4.80
CA ILE A 62 12.82 1.66 5.72
C ILE A 62 14.33 1.50 5.88
N ASP A 63 15.09 1.57 4.78
CA ASP A 63 16.56 1.53 4.83
C ASP A 63 17.12 2.65 5.70
N PHE A 64 16.59 3.88 5.54
CA PHE A 64 16.97 5.02 6.38
C PHE A 64 16.70 4.75 7.87
N LEU A 65 15.54 4.17 8.21
CA LEU A 65 15.19 3.88 9.61
C LEU A 65 16.09 2.79 10.21
N PHE A 66 16.51 1.79 9.43
CA PHE A 66 17.45 0.76 9.90
C PHE A 66 18.83 1.31 10.26
N GLU A 67 19.23 2.46 9.70
CA GLU A 67 20.53 3.10 9.93
C GLU A 67 20.49 4.14 11.08
N ARG A 68 19.29 4.44 11.63
CA ARG A 68 19.14 5.46 12.67
C ARG A 68 19.51 4.91 14.05
N PRO A 69 20.46 5.55 14.78
CA PRO A 69 20.90 5.08 16.10
C PRO A 69 19.81 5.21 17.18
N GLU A 70 18.83 6.09 16.97
CA GLU A 70 17.69 6.28 17.86
C GLU A 70 16.54 5.28 17.63
N VAL A 71 16.64 4.44 16.59
CA VAL A 71 15.63 3.45 16.22
C VAL A 71 16.14 2.04 16.53
N ASP A 72 15.35 1.26 17.23
CA ASP A 72 15.60 -0.17 17.35
C ASP A 72 15.24 -0.88 16.04
N SER A 73 16.24 -1.22 15.27
CA SER A 73 16.08 -1.86 13.96
C SER A 73 15.42 -3.25 14.02
N ASN A 74 15.29 -3.85 15.21
CA ASN A 74 14.59 -5.12 15.40
C ASN A 74 13.11 -4.95 15.73
N ARG A 75 12.62 -3.71 15.89
CA ARG A 75 11.26 -3.39 16.29
C ARG A 75 10.62 -2.34 15.38
N ILE A 76 10.78 -2.49 14.06
CA ILE A 76 10.17 -1.60 13.06
C ILE A 76 8.88 -2.22 12.54
N GLY A 77 7.77 -1.49 12.70
CA GLY A 77 6.48 -1.77 12.08
C GLY A 77 6.16 -0.77 10.98
N VAL A 78 5.31 -1.17 10.04
CA VAL A 78 4.84 -0.32 8.94
C VAL A 78 3.33 -0.35 8.84
N GLN A 79 2.72 0.80 8.55
CA GLN A 79 1.27 0.87 8.33
C GLN A 79 0.88 1.94 7.33
N GLY A 80 -0.25 1.73 6.70
CA GLY A 80 -0.87 2.70 5.81
C GLY A 80 -2.19 2.23 5.25
N SER A 81 -2.94 3.15 4.65
CA SER A 81 -4.22 2.85 4.01
C SER A 81 -4.20 3.29 2.56
N SER A 82 -5.00 2.64 1.71
CA SER A 82 -5.10 2.93 0.29
C SER A 82 -3.73 2.82 -0.40
N GLN A 83 -3.21 3.89 -1.01
CA GLN A 83 -1.84 3.92 -1.53
C GLN A 83 -0.81 3.60 -0.44
N GLY A 84 -1.02 4.07 0.80
CA GLY A 84 -0.19 3.72 1.96
C GLY A 84 -0.26 2.23 2.30
N GLY A 85 -1.42 1.59 2.13
CA GLY A 85 -1.60 0.15 2.27
C GLY A 85 -0.76 -0.64 1.26
N ALA A 86 -0.79 -0.23 -0.01
CA ALA A 86 0.07 -0.81 -1.04
C ALA A 86 1.57 -0.66 -0.71
N LEU A 87 1.99 0.54 -0.31
CA LEU A 87 3.39 0.79 0.06
C LEU A 87 3.81 0.02 1.33
N THR A 88 2.87 -0.23 2.25
CA THR A 88 3.08 -1.12 3.41
C THR A 88 3.34 -2.56 2.97
N LEU A 89 2.53 -3.10 2.05
CA LEU A 89 2.73 -4.44 1.48
C LEU A 89 4.09 -4.55 0.77
N VAL A 90 4.43 -3.56 -0.04
CA VAL A 90 5.72 -3.50 -0.75
C VAL A 90 6.90 -3.45 0.23
N ALA A 91 6.81 -2.62 1.27
CA ALA A 91 7.85 -2.53 2.29
C ALA A 91 8.02 -3.86 3.03
N ALA A 92 6.92 -4.48 3.46
CA ALA A 92 6.94 -5.78 4.15
C ALA A 92 7.51 -6.90 3.26
N ALA A 93 7.15 -6.93 1.97
CA ALA A 93 7.62 -7.93 1.02
C ALA A 93 9.13 -7.79 0.69
N LEU A 94 9.64 -6.56 0.63
CA LEU A 94 10.99 -6.28 0.16
C LEU A 94 11.99 -5.93 1.27
N ARG A 95 11.54 -5.89 2.53
CA ARG A 95 12.39 -5.67 3.71
C ARG A 95 12.05 -6.68 4.82
N PRO A 96 12.63 -7.90 4.76
CA PRO A 96 12.30 -9.01 5.67
C PRO A 96 12.56 -8.72 7.16
N LYS A 97 13.28 -7.64 7.47
CA LYS A 97 13.52 -7.20 8.86
C LYS A 97 12.33 -6.45 9.48
N ILE A 98 11.32 -6.07 8.70
CA ILE A 98 10.09 -5.50 9.24
C ILE A 98 9.42 -6.53 10.15
N LYS A 99 9.01 -6.09 11.33
CA LYS A 99 8.47 -6.97 12.37
C LYS A 99 6.96 -7.07 12.37
N ALA A 100 6.27 -6.07 11.83
CA ALA A 100 4.82 -6.05 11.78
C ALA A 100 4.33 -5.12 10.67
N ALA A 101 3.24 -5.48 10.00
CA ALA A 101 2.63 -4.67 8.95
C ALA A 101 1.11 -4.54 9.15
N SER A 102 0.56 -3.36 8.85
CA SER A 102 -0.89 -3.13 8.86
C SER A 102 -1.31 -2.38 7.60
N ALA A 103 -2.05 -3.04 6.71
CA ALA A 103 -2.46 -2.50 5.41
C ALA A 103 -3.98 -2.36 5.33
N GLY A 104 -4.47 -1.11 5.30
CA GLY A 104 -5.88 -0.79 5.16
C GLY A 104 -6.29 -0.55 3.72
N ALA A 105 -7.44 -1.10 3.29
CA ALA A 105 -8.00 -0.91 1.96
C ALA A 105 -6.91 -0.84 0.87
N PRO A 106 -6.02 -1.86 0.76
CA PRO A 106 -4.78 -1.73 0.02
C PRO A 106 -5.01 -1.53 -1.48
N TYR A 107 -4.55 -0.38 -1.98
CA TYR A 107 -4.53 -0.07 -3.40
C TYR A 107 -3.45 -0.88 -4.14
N LEU A 108 -3.46 -0.93 -5.47
CA LEU A 108 -2.50 -1.66 -6.31
C LEU A 108 -2.46 -3.17 -6.03
N THR A 109 -3.60 -3.74 -5.69
CA THR A 109 -3.77 -5.14 -5.35
C THR A 109 -4.79 -5.76 -6.30
N GLY A 110 -4.40 -6.79 -7.06
CA GLY A 110 -5.25 -7.40 -8.08
C GLY A 110 -5.71 -6.38 -9.13
N VAL A 111 -4.78 -5.57 -9.65
CA VAL A 111 -5.11 -4.36 -10.40
C VAL A 111 -5.93 -4.66 -11.66
N MET A 112 -5.59 -5.69 -12.41
CA MET A 112 -6.31 -6.02 -13.63
C MET A 112 -7.71 -6.63 -13.35
N ASP A 113 -7.93 -7.17 -12.15
CA ASP A 113 -9.26 -7.56 -11.67
C ASP A 113 -10.02 -6.33 -11.17
N ALA A 114 -9.36 -5.46 -10.39
CA ALA A 114 -9.95 -4.23 -9.86
C ALA A 114 -10.54 -3.35 -10.98
N VAL A 115 -9.85 -3.20 -12.12
CA VAL A 115 -10.36 -2.44 -13.27
C VAL A 115 -11.60 -3.04 -13.92
N GLN A 116 -11.93 -4.31 -13.63
CA GLN A 116 -13.18 -4.95 -14.04
C GLN A 116 -14.29 -4.76 -13.00
N LEU A 117 -13.92 -4.70 -11.72
CA LEU A 117 -14.84 -4.67 -10.58
C LEU A 117 -15.38 -3.27 -10.29
N THR A 118 -14.56 -2.23 -10.49
CA THR A 118 -14.97 -0.85 -10.19
C THR A 118 -14.90 0.06 -11.42
N ARG A 119 -15.71 1.15 -11.39
CA ARG A 119 -15.64 2.28 -12.34
C ARG A 119 -15.22 3.58 -11.63
N THR A 120 -14.71 3.44 -10.40
CA THR A 120 -14.24 4.59 -9.61
C THR A 120 -12.76 4.84 -9.87
N TYR A 121 -12.37 6.11 -9.94
CA TYR A 121 -10.96 6.48 -9.95
C TYR A 121 -10.29 6.15 -8.60
N PRO A 122 -9.03 5.74 -8.65
CA PRO A 122 -8.11 5.85 -9.77
C PRO A 122 -8.11 4.66 -10.75
N TYR A 123 -8.72 3.52 -10.45
CA TYR A 123 -8.67 2.36 -11.36
C TYR A 123 -9.33 2.61 -12.72
N GLU A 124 -10.40 3.41 -12.78
CA GLU A 124 -11.03 3.77 -14.05
C GLU A 124 -10.09 4.50 -15.01
N GLU A 125 -9.01 5.12 -14.50
CA GLU A 125 -7.95 5.73 -15.32
C GLU A 125 -7.30 4.71 -16.27
N ILE A 126 -7.12 3.45 -15.85
CA ILE A 126 -6.59 2.39 -16.71
C ILE A 126 -7.59 2.05 -17.81
N ASN A 127 -8.88 1.98 -17.50
CA ASN A 127 -9.92 1.74 -18.49
C ASN A 127 -9.97 2.89 -19.51
N ASP A 128 -9.87 4.15 -19.06
CA ASP A 128 -9.81 5.32 -19.95
C ASP A 128 -8.60 5.27 -20.88
N TYR A 129 -7.44 4.91 -20.33
CA TYR A 129 -6.22 4.75 -21.12
C TYR A 129 -6.37 3.65 -22.17
N LEU A 130 -6.86 2.47 -21.78
CA LEU A 130 -7.03 1.33 -22.71
C LEU A 130 -8.14 1.55 -23.74
N ARG A 131 -9.16 2.36 -23.46
CA ARG A 131 -10.14 2.79 -24.48
C ARG A 131 -9.49 3.64 -25.58
N GLN A 132 -8.48 4.42 -25.25
CA GLN A 132 -7.74 5.26 -26.21
C GLN A 132 -6.59 4.50 -26.85
N HIS A 133 -6.01 3.53 -26.15
CA HIS A 133 -4.82 2.77 -26.56
C HIS A 133 -5.02 1.26 -26.43
N PRO A 134 -6.02 0.66 -27.12
CA PRO A 134 -6.35 -0.76 -26.95
C PRO A 134 -5.20 -1.70 -27.34
N GLN A 135 -4.30 -1.26 -28.21
CA GLN A 135 -3.11 -1.99 -28.63
C GLN A 135 -2.09 -2.20 -27.48
N ASN A 136 -2.17 -1.41 -26.41
CA ASN A 136 -1.23 -1.46 -25.30
C ASN A 136 -1.66 -2.42 -24.17
N LEU A 137 -2.74 -3.17 -24.34
CA LEU A 137 -3.27 -4.06 -23.28
C LEU A 137 -2.21 -5.06 -22.78
N GLU A 138 -1.48 -5.69 -23.70
CA GLU A 138 -0.43 -6.65 -23.32
C GLU A 138 0.69 -5.99 -22.51
N ASP A 139 1.15 -4.81 -22.93
CA ASP A 139 2.20 -4.06 -22.25
C ASP A 139 1.75 -3.59 -20.85
N VAL A 140 0.49 -3.16 -20.73
CA VAL A 140 -0.12 -2.79 -19.44
C VAL A 140 -0.17 -3.99 -18.51
N CYS A 141 -0.68 -5.13 -18.97
CA CYS A 141 -0.68 -6.36 -18.17
C CYS A 141 0.74 -6.80 -17.79
N HIS A 142 1.69 -6.71 -18.71
CA HIS A 142 3.10 -7.01 -18.46
C HIS A 142 3.68 -6.09 -17.36
N THR A 143 3.40 -4.80 -17.41
CA THR A 143 3.84 -3.86 -16.38
C THR A 143 3.27 -4.21 -15.01
N TRP A 144 1.97 -4.53 -14.94
CA TRP A 144 1.34 -4.90 -13.67
C TRP A 144 1.86 -6.22 -13.09
N ASN A 145 2.42 -7.12 -13.87
CA ASN A 145 3.10 -8.31 -13.34
C ASN A 145 4.27 -7.96 -12.40
N TYR A 146 4.85 -6.77 -12.53
CA TYR A 146 5.94 -6.30 -11.66
C TYR A 146 5.46 -5.48 -10.46
N TYR A 147 4.30 -4.82 -10.58
CA TYR A 147 3.87 -3.80 -9.60
C TYR A 147 2.58 -4.16 -8.84
N ASP A 148 1.91 -5.24 -9.21
CA ASP A 148 0.77 -5.73 -8.43
C ASP A 148 1.23 -6.30 -7.09
N CYS A 149 0.64 -5.81 -5.99
CA CYS A 149 1.01 -6.23 -4.65
C CYS A 149 0.76 -7.73 -4.41
N ILE A 150 -0.19 -8.36 -5.11
CA ILE A 150 -0.42 -9.81 -5.01
C ILE A 150 0.83 -10.59 -5.42
N ASN A 151 1.53 -10.15 -6.46
CA ASN A 151 2.72 -10.83 -6.99
C ASN A 151 3.96 -10.68 -6.08
N LEU A 152 3.89 -9.79 -5.09
CA LEU A 152 4.92 -9.63 -4.07
C LEU A 152 4.56 -10.30 -2.74
N ALA A 153 3.30 -10.68 -2.55
CA ALA A 153 2.73 -11.07 -1.27
C ALA A 153 3.37 -12.34 -0.67
N GLU A 154 3.83 -13.28 -1.49
CA GLU A 154 4.53 -14.49 -1.05
C GLU A 154 5.82 -14.20 -0.26
N ARG A 155 6.36 -12.99 -0.38
CA ARG A 155 7.57 -12.54 0.33
C ARG A 155 7.27 -11.93 1.69
N ILE A 156 5.99 -11.81 2.07
CA ILE A 156 5.59 -11.23 3.36
C ILE A 156 5.56 -12.34 4.40
N ASP A 157 6.59 -12.40 5.23
CA ASP A 157 6.74 -13.38 6.31
C ASP A 157 6.44 -12.80 7.70
N CYS A 158 6.45 -11.47 7.84
CA CYS A 158 6.15 -10.83 9.12
C CYS A 158 4.65 -10.91 9.46
N PRO A 159 4.27 -10.87 10.75
CA PRO A 159 2.89 -10.67 11.16
C PRO A 159 2.22 -9.52 10.43
N ILE A 160 1.01 -9.73 9.94
CA ILE A 160 0.29 -8.72 9.16
C ILE A 160 -1.21 -8.70 9.43
N ILE A 161 -1.75 -7.48 9.53
CA ILE A 161 -3.18 -7.21 9.48
C ILE A 161 -3.50 -6.56 8.14
N VAL A 162 -4.54 -7.07 7.48
CA VAL A 162 -5.21 -6.39 6.35
C VAL A 162 -6.63 -6.08 6.79
N TYR A 163 -7.13 -4.87 6.50
CA TYR A 163 -8.52 -4.51 6.81
C TYR A 163 -9.16 -3.79 5.63
N ILE A 164 -10.43 -4.12 5.37
CA ILE A 164 -11.19 -3.67 4.19
C ILE A 164 -12.63 -3.33 4.56
N GLY A 165 -13.24 -2.41 3.82
CA GLY A 165 -14.68 -2.19 3.82
C GLY A 165 -15.32 -3.03 2.71
N MET A 166 -16.39 -3.72 3.02
CA MET A 166 -17.07 -4.61 2.07
C MET A 166 -17.85 -3.86 0.97
N GLN A 167 -18.07 -2.55 1.14
CA GLN A 167 -18.69 -1.66 0.16
C GLN A 167 -17.69 -0.67 -0.43
N ASP A 168 -16.39 -1.01 -0.41
CA ASP A 168 -15.35 -0.17 -1.00
C ASP A 168 -15.42 -0.23 -2.54
N ASP A 169 -15.79 0.89 -3.16
CA ASP A 169 -15.86 1.07 -4.60
C ASP A 169 -14.57 1.68 -5.19
N VAL A 170 -13.63 2.09 -4.34
CA VAL A 170 -12.31 2.59 -4.74
C VAL A 170 -11.29 1.46 -4.83
N CYS A 171 -11.18 0.65 -3.76
CA CYS A 171 -10.32 -0.54 -3.71
C CYS A 171 -11.22 -1.77 -3.48
N PRO A 172 -11.67 -2.45 -4.54
CA PRO A 172 -12.64 -3.54 -4.42
C PRO A 172 -12.21 -4.62 -3.42
N PRO A 173 -13.06 -4.95 -2.43
CA PRO A 173 -12.71 -5.88 -1.36
C PRO A 173 -12.36 -7.28 -1.88
N GLU A 174 -12.89 -7.67 -3.03
CA GLU A 174 -12.62 -8.96 -3.67
C GLU A 174 -11.13 -9.19 -3.90
N THR A 175 -10.34 -8.13 -4.13
CA THR A 175 -8.90 -8.23 -4.38
C THR A 175 -8.09 -8.58 -3.13
N ALA A 176 -8.64 -8.37 -1.94
CA ALA A 176 -7.97 -8.70 -0.69
C ALA A 176 -7.89 -10.21 -0.41
N TYR A 177 -8.83 -11.00 -0.91
CA TYR A 177 -8.84 -12.44 -0.66
C TYR A 177 -7.67 -13.16 -1.36
N PRO A 178 -7.41 -12.96 -2.67
CA PRO A 178 -6.23 -13.52 -3.31
C PRO A 178 -4.93 -12.96 -2.71
N LEU A 179 -4.89 -11.69 -2.30
CA LEU A 179 -3.75 -11.14 -1.56
C LEU A 179 -3.46 -11.97 -0.30
N MET A 180 -4.48 -12.17 0.55
CA MET A 180 -4.35 -12.93 1.78
C MET A 180 -3.94 -14.39 1.54
N ALA A 181 -4.41 -14.99 0.44
CA ALA A 181 -4.03 -16.35 0.07
C ALA A 181 -2.53 -16.46 -0.26
N GLN A 182 -1.94 -15.44 -0.88
CA GLN A 182 -0.53 -15.43 -1.29
C GLN A 182 0.44 -15.04 -0.15
N ILE A 183 0.01 -14.31 0.87
CA ILE A 183 0.87 -13.94 2.00
C ILE A 183 1.39 -15.19 2.71
N SER A 184 2.71 -15.33 2.86
CA SER A 184 3.36 -16.49 3.49
C SER A 184 3.30 -16.48 5.01
N SER A 185 3.14 -15.31 5.64
CA SER A 185 3.06 -15.20 7.09
C SER A 185 2.01 -16.13 7.69
N SER A 186 2.36 -16.86 8.74
CA SER A 186 1.42 -17.67 9.54
C SER A 186 0.58 -16.83 10.52
N ASP A 187 1.05 -15.61 10.88
CA ASP A 187 0.32 -14.64 11.71
C ASP A 187 -0.25 -13.55 10.79
N LYS A 188 -1.29 -13.91 10.05
CA LYS A 188 -1.99 -13.00 9.12
C LYS A 188 -3.48 -12.97 9.40
N GLN A 189 -4.06 -11.77 9.43
CA GLN A 189 -5.47 -11.56 9.72
C GLN A 189 -6.09 -10.61 8.71
N LEU A 190 -7.33 -10.93 8.26
CA LEU A 190 -8.17 -10.07 7.45
C LEU A 190 -9.38 -9.65 8.27
N TYR A 191 -9.57 -8.34 8.42
CA TYR A 191 -10.77 -7.74 8.98
C TYR A 191 -11.61 -7.15 7.85
N ALA A 192 -12.80 -7.70 7.64
CA ALA A 192 -13.72 -7.27 6.60
C ALA A 192 -14.95 -6.66 7.27
N TYR A 193 -15.18 -5.38 7.04
CA TYR A 193 -16.22 -4.59 7.69
C TYR A 193 -17.41 -4.39 6.77
N ASP A 194 -18.54 -5.04 7.09
CA ASP A 194 -19.79 -4.81 6.39
C ASP A 194 -20.36 -3.42 6.73
N GLY A 195 -20.98 -2.76 5.75
CA GLY A 195 -21.49 -1.40 5.89
C GLY A 195 -20.43 -0.29 5.73
N HIS A 196 -19.16 -0.65 5.48
CA HIS A 196 -18.07 0.29 5.30
C HIS A 196 -17.53 0.27 3.87
N GLY A 197 -17.20 1.45 3.35
CA GLY A 197 -16.55 1.67 2.06
C GLY A 197 -15.03 1.83 2.20
N HIS A 198 -14.45 2.80 1.49
CA HIS A 198 -13.01 3.07 1.49
C HIS A 198 -12.44 3.54 2.84
N ASP A 199 -13.29 3.88 3.79
CA ASP A 199 -12.91 4.15 5.18
C ASP A 199 -12.47 2.88 5.93
N ALA A 200 -12.91 1.70 5.49
CA ALA A 200 -12.57 0.39 6.07
C ALA A 200 -12.66 0.36 7.60
N ASN A 201 -13.63 1.09 8.17
CA ASN A 201 -13.88 1.21 9.61
C ASN A 201 -12.63 1.57 10.44
N HIS A 202 -11.89 2.57 10.02
CA HIS A 202 -10.68 3.01 10.71
C HIS A 202 -10.86 3.17 12.23
N HIS A 203 -12.02 3.69 12.66
CA HIS A 203 -12.26 4.00 14.07
C HIS A 203 -12.21 2.76 14.98
N GLU A 204 -12.81 1.64 14.57
CA GLU A 204 -12.76 0.40 15.36
C GLU A 204 -11.44 -0.34 15.14
N ASN A 205 -10.90 -0.26 13.92
CA ASN A 205 -9.68 -0.95 13.56
C ASN A 205 -8.44 -0.36 14.23
N ASP A 206 -8.41 0.93 14.56
CA ASP A 206 -7.27 1.58 15.19
C ASP A 206 -6.88 0.88 16.52
N ALA A 207 -7.84 0.53 17.36
CA ALA A 207 -7.57 -0.18 18.60
C ALA A 207 -6.98 -1.60 18.39
N ILE A 208 -7.42 -2.28 17.32
CA ILE A 208 -6.89 -3.60 16.93
C ILE A 208 -5.44 -3.46 16.46
N VAL A 209 -5.15 -2.46 15.63
CA VAL A 209 -3.81 -2.17 15.11
C VAL A 209 -2.87 -1.74 16.22
N ASP A 210 -3.33 -0.89 17.16
CA ASP A 210 -2.55 -0.48 18.33
C ASP A 210 -2.14 -1.70 19.17
N ALA A 211 -3.08 -2.57 19.51
CA ALA A 211 -2.82 -3.80 20.26
C ALA A 211 -1.88 -4.76 19.52
N PHE A 212 -2.03 -4.84 18.20
CA PHE A 212 -1.17 -5.66 17.34
C PHE A 212 0.28 -5.16 17.36
N PHE A 213 0.51 -3.86 17.18
CA PHE A 213 1.84 -3.29 17.24
C PHE A 213 2.44 -3.36 18.64
N ASP A 214 1.64 -3.12 19.69
CA ASP A 214 2.11 -3.24 21.08
C ASP A 214 2.63 -4.64 21.39
N ARG A 215 1.94 -5.67 20.92
CA ARG A 215 2.36 -7.08 21.09
C ARG A 215 3.69 -7.42 20.41
N LEU A 216 3.98 -6.77 19.28
CA LEU A 216 5.10 -7.16 18.41
C LEU A 216 6.31 -6.22 18.49
N LEU A 217 6.10 -4.97 18.93
CA LEU A 217 7.12 -3.94 18.90
C LEU A 217 7.52 -3.40 20.29
N LYS A 218 6.75 -3.69 21.34
CA LYS A 218 7.12 -3.37 22.75
C LYS A 218 7.66 -4.60 23.45
#